data_23b7cec0463461b7766f1c5d7bd771f6
#
_entry.id   23b7cec0463461b7766f1c5d7bd771f6
#
_cell.length_a   1.000
_cell.length_b   1.000
_cell.length_c   1.000
_cell.angle_alpha   90.00
_cell.angle_beta   90.00
_cell.angle_gamma   90.00
#
_symmetry.space_group_name_H-M   'P 1'
#
loop_
_entity.id
_entity.type
_entity.pdbx_description
1 polymer ?
#
loop_
_entity_poly.entity_id
_entity_poly.type
_entity_poly.pdbx_seq_one_letter_code
_entity_poly.pdbx_strand_id
1 'polypeptide(L)'
;MQNLDNIIVAGIKIALNERGRGSLKGITVDDSMRYNFYDFSFQGISMLLLVSKLSKETPLQYQRRAARLSAVLRTHIVFYFDRLDYYEKKRLLEKGVYYVAGENNAYLPTLLTTPSTRRKAAGHLSACGQYILLSQVQGKTVEGSTISALAEW
;
A
#
# COMPACT_ATOMS: atom_id res chain seq x y z
N MET A 1 18.60 -9.77 -2.06
CA MET A 1 18.83 -8.39 -2.53
C MET A 1 17.49 -7.82 -2.92
N GLN A 2 17.01 -6.82 -2.20
CA GLN A 2 15.70 -6.22 -2.47
C GLN A 2 15.83 -5.38 -3.74
N ASN A 3 15.00 -5.67 -4.73
CA ASN A 3 15.03 -4.97 -6.01
C ASN A 3 14.29 -3.63 -5.85
N LEU A 4 15.00 -2.60 -5.37
CA LEU A 4 14.46 -1.27 -5.12
C LEU A 4 14.34 -0.43 -6.40
N ASP A 5 14.89 -0.90 -7.53
CA ASP A 5 14.95 -0.14 -8.79
C ASP A 5 13.58 0.01 -9.48
N ASN A 6 12.57 -0.73 -9.06
CA ASN A 6 11.25 -0.76 -9.69
C ASN A 6 10.09 -0.60 -8.71
N ILE A 7 10.20 0.31 -7.76
CA ILE A 7 9.05 0.64 -6.90
C ILE A 7 8.04 1.45 -7.72
N ILE A 8 6.83 0.90 -7.86
CA ILE A 8 5.72 1.54 -8.55
C ILE A 8 4.63 1.84 -7.52
N VAL A 9 4.21 3.10 -7.44
CA VAL A 9 3.09 3.54 -6.59
C VAL A 9 2.03 4.16 -7.48
N ALA A 10 0.82 3.62 -7.40
CA ALA A 10 -0.31 4.07 -8.23
C ALA A 10 0.02 4.13 -9.74
N GLY A 11 0.80 3.17 -10.25
CA GLY A 11 1.22 3.11 -11.65
C GLY A 11 2.38 4.05 -12.02
N ILE A 12 2.92 4.81 -11.07
CA ILE A 12 4.04 5.74 -11.29
C ILE A 12 5.31 5.12 -10.71
N LYS A 13 6.35 5.01 -11.53
CA LYS A 13 7.67 4.59 -11.08
C LYS A 13 8.30 5.69 -10.22
N ILE A 14 8.76 5.31 -9.03
CA ILE A 14 9.40 6.24 -8.09
C ILE A 14 10.92 6.17 -8.26
N ALA A 15 11.56 7.33 -8.42
CA ALA A 15 13.00 7.44 -8.34
C ALA A 15 13.43 7.50 -6.87
N LEU A 16 14.33 6.61 -6.48
CA LEU A 16 14.90 6.55 -5.13
C LEU A 16 16.33 7.10 -5.18
N ASN A 17 16.63 8.01 -4.26
CA ASN A 17 17.99 8.51 -4.05
C ASN A 17 18.49 8.03 -2.69
N GLU A 18 19.53 7.23 -2.66
CA GLU A 18 20.10 6.75 -1.40
C GLU A 18 20.66 7.93 -0.60
N ARG A 19 20.25 8.02 0.66
CA ARG A 19 20.73 9.05 1.57
C ARG A 19 21.78 8.48 2.51
N GLY A 20 23.01 8.98 2.38
CA GLY A 20 24.11 8.55 3.23
C GLY A 20 23.86 8.87 4.70
N ARG A 21 24.33 8.00 5.58
CA ARG A 21 24.16 8.11 7.05
C ARG A 21 24.65 9.43 7.62
N GLY A 22 25.73 9.98 7.05
CA GLY A 22 26.34 11.24 7.50
C GLY A 22 25.48 12.49 7.24
N SER A 23 24.50 12.41 6.34
CA SER A 23 23.62 13.52 6.01
C SER A 23 22.36 13.60 6.89
N LEU A 24 22.10 12.57 7.71
CA LEU A 24 20.92 12.47 8.58
C LEU A 24 21.29 12.84 10.01
N LYS A 25 21.16 14.11 10.36
CA LYS A 25 21.38 14.57 11.74
C LYS A 25 20.23 14.13 12.65
N GLY A 26 20.58 13.59 13.82
CA GLY A 26 19.60 13.25 14.86
C GLY A 26 18.99 11.83 14.79
N ILE A 27 19.46 10.98 13.87
CA ILE A 27 19.11 9.56 13.89
C ILE A 27 19.99 8.81 14.90
N THR A 28 19.43 7.76 15.52
CA THR A 28 20.18 6.91 16.43
C THR A 28 21.03 5.90 15.67
N VAL A 29 22.06 5.36 16.36
CA VAL A 29 22.87 4.27 15.82
C VAL A 29 22.00 3.06 15.48
N ASP A 30 21.00 2.74 16.34
CA ASP A 30 20.05 1.64 16.09
C ASP A 30 19.29 1.85 14.78
N ASP A 31 18.78 3.06 14.49
CA ASP A 31 18.09 3.34 13.24
C ASP A 31 18.98 3.13 12.03
N SER A 32 20.22 3.62 12.11
CA SER A 32 21.18 3.49 11.02
C SER A 32 21.64 2.05 10.77
N MET A 33 21.63 1.22 11.81
CA MET A 33 21.92 -0.21 11.69
C MET A 33 20.72 -0.99 11.12
N ARG A 34 19.50 -0.59 11.46
CA ARG A 34 18.27 -1.29 11.06
C ARG A 34 17.77 -0.95 9.69
N TYR A 35 17.99 0.29 9.22
CA TYR A 35 17.39 0.79 7.99
C TYR A 35 18.42 1.36 7.03
N ASN A 36 18.12 1.19 5.73
CA ASN A 36 18.64 2.04 4.68
C ASN A 36 17.63 3.16 4.42
N PHE A 37 18.11 4.34 4.10
CA PHE A 37 17.33 5.55 3.92
C PHE A 37 17.40 5.99 2.47
N TYR A 38 16.24 6.26 1.85
CA TYR A 38 16.11 6.73 0.49
C TYR A 38 15.20 7.93 0.44
N ASP A 39 15.67 9.01 -0.19
CA ASP A 39 14.81 10.13 -0.51
C ASP A 39 13.99 9.82 -1.75
N PHE A 40 12.72 10.16 -1.71
CA PHE A 40 11.85 10.12 -2.88
C PHE A 40 10.79 11.22 -2.80
N SER A 41 10.23 11.56 -3.94
CA SER A 41 9.09 12.48 -4.00
C SER A 41 7.93 11.82 -4.73
N PHE A 42 6.73 12.07 -4.25
CA PHE A 42 5.50 11.63 -4.88
C PHE A 42 4.46 12.75 -4.81
N GLN A 43 3.89 13.11 -5.96
CA GLN A 43 2.93 14.22 -6.09
C GLN A 43 3.42 15.55 -5.47
N GLY A 44 4.71 15.86 -5.63
CA GLY A 44 5.30 17.09 -5.12
C GLY A 44 5.65 17.08 -3.63
N ILE A 45 5.40 16.00 -2.91
CA ILE A 45 5.80 15.85 -1.51
C ILE A 45 7.05 15.01 -1.41
N SER A 46 8.08 15.55 -0.76
CA SER A 46 9.32 14.83 -0.46
C SER A 46 9.14 13.99 0.79
N MET A 47 9.56 12.73 0.72
CA MET A 47 9.42 11.74 1.78
C MET A 47 10.69 10.94 1.93
N LEU A 48 10.88 10.32 3.09
CA LEU A 48 12.00 9.44 3.38
C LEU A 48 11.51 7.99 3.50
N LEU A 49 11.98 7.13 2.60
CA LEU A 49 11.69 5.70 2.61
C LEU A 49 12.73 4.96 3.47
N LEU A 50 12.24 4.18 4.41
CA LEU A 50 13.03 3.30 5.27
C LEU A 50 12.88 1.85 4.82
N VAL A 51 13.99 1.26 4.41
CA VAL A 51 14.07 -0.14 4.00
C VAL A 51 14.76 -0.93 5.10
N SER A 52 14.06 -1.87 5.72
CA SER A 52 14.59 -2.65 6.84
C SER A 52 15.64 -3.64 6.35
N LYS A 53 16.74 -3.73 7.11
CA LYS A 53 17.80 -4.75 6.97
C LYS A 53 17.56 -5.96 7.86
N LEU A 54 16.71 -5.80 8.86
CA LEU A 54 16.44 -6.80 9.90
C LEU A 54 14.99 -7.30 9.77
N SER A 55 14.61 -8.15 10.73
CA SER A 55 13.24 -8.66 10.82
C SER A 55 12.21 -7.54 11.01
N LYS A 56 10.97 -7.82 10.61
CA LYS A 56 9.83 -6.90 10.79
C LYS A 56 9.63 -6.57 12.27
N GLU A 57 9.30 -5.32 12.53
CA GLU A 57 8.90 -4.82 13.85
C GLU A 57 7.36 -4.88 14.00
N THR A 58 6.88 -4.62 15.21
CA THR A 58 5.43 -4.51 15.45
C THR A 58 4.88 -3.18 14.91
N PRO A 59 3.59 -3.10 14.53
CA PRO A 59 2.98 -1.86 14.06
C PRO A 59 3.12 -0.68 15.04
N LEU A 60 3.12 -0.95 16.34
CA LEU A 60 3.33 0.07 17.36
C LEU A 60 4.77 0.60 17.37
N GLN A 61 5.75 -0.28 17.13
CA GLN A 61 7.16 0.13 17.03
C GLN A 61 7.38 1.00 15.80
N TYR A 62 6.80 0.64 14.65
CA TYR A 62 6.81 1.47 13.45
C TYR A 62 6.18 2.84 13.70
N GLN A 63 5.03 2.90 14.37
CA GLN A 63 4.37 4.15 14.71
C GLN A 63 5.26 5.08 15.56
N ARG A 64 5.85 4.53 16.64
CA ARG A 64 6.73 5.29 17.54
C ARG A 64 7.99 5.78 16.83
N ARG A 65 8.58 4.93 15.98
CA ARG A 65 9.76 5.26 15.20
C ARG A 65 9.45 6.32 14.15
N ALA A 66 8.33 6.20 13.43
CA ALA A 66 7.87 7.19 12.47
C ALA A 66 7.66 8.55 13.12
N ALA A 67 6.97 8.60 14.24
CA ALA A 67 6.72 9.85 14.97
C ALA A 67 8.02 10.53 15.41
N ARG A 68 8.96 9.75 15.98
CA ARG A 68 10.26 10.27 16.41
C ARG A 68 11.09 10.79 15.23
N LEU A 69 11.25 9.99 14.19
CA LEU A 69 12.06 10.35 13.01
C LEU A 69 11.43 11.51 12.23
N SER A 70 10.11 11.55 12.12
CA SER A 70 9.40 12.66 11.47
C SER A 70 9.60 13.99 12.22
N ALA A 71 9.58 13.96 13.55
CA ALA A 71 9.85 15.15 14.35
C ALA A 71 11.30 15.65 14.22
N VAL A 72 12.27 14.74 14.17
CA VAL A 72 13.70 15.08 14.06
C VAL A 72 14.07 15.55 12.66
N LEU A 73 13.61 14.82 11.63
CA LEU A 73 13.99 15.07 10.24
C LEU A 73 13.05 16.04 9.51
N ARG A 74 11.91 16.39 10.13
CA ARG A 74 10.87 17.26 9.56
C ARG A 74 10.41 16.80 8.16
N THR A 75 10.27 15.49 7.98
CA THR A 75 9.82 14.87 6.74
C THR A 75 8.89 13.71 7.05
N HIS A 76 8.07 13.33 6.08
CA HIS A 76 7.22 12.16 6.21
C HIS A 76 8.07 10.89 6.12
N ILE A 77 7.85 9.97 7.04
CA ILE A 77 8.55 8.69 7.11
C ILE A 77 7.65 7.62 6.53
N VAL A 78 8.18 6.87 5.57
CA VAL A 78 7.50 5.79 4.87
C VAL A 78 8.32 4.51 5.02
N PHE A 79 7.68 3.39 5.35
CA PHE A 79 8.36 2.11 5.45
C PHE A 79 8.15 1.27 4.21
N TYR A 80 9.20 0.61 3.77
CA TYR A 80 9.13 -0.34 2.66
C TYR A 80 9.00 -1.78 3.17
N PHE A 81 8.09 -2.53 2.56
CA PHE A 81 7.89 -3.96 2.80
C PHE A 81 7.81 -4.71 1.48
N ASP A 82 8.49 -5.84 1.38
CA ASP A 82 8.37 -6.71 0.20
C ASP A 82 6.97 -7.29 0.09
N ARG A 83 6.42 -7.71 1.23
CA ARG A 83 5.06 -8.26 1.34
C ARG A 83 4.44 -7.86 2.67
N LEU A 84 3.17 -7.53 2.61
CA LEU A 84 2.30 -7.34 3.77
C LEU A 84 1.03 -8.16 3.56
N ASP A 85 0.61 -8.89 4.59
CA ASP A 85 -0.70 -9.52 4.60
C ASP A 85 -1.82 -8.49 4.89
N TYR A 86 -3.06 -8.94 4.79
CA TYR A 86 -4.22 -8.06 5.01
C TYR A 86 -4.27 -7.50 6.44
N TYR A 87 -3.97 -8.33 7.44
CA TYR A 87 -4.02 -7.93 8.84
C TYR A 87 -2.88 -6.97 9.21
N GLU A 88 -1.69 -7.21 8.68
CA GLU A 88 -0.55 -6.30 8.83
C GLU A 88 -0.87 -4.92 8.26
N LYS A 89 -1.42 -4.86 7.04
CA LYS A 89 -1.85 -3.60 6.39
C LYS A 89 -2.88 -2.87 7.22
N LYS A 90 -3.92 -3.58 7.69
CA LYS A 90 -4.97 -3.00 8.51
C LYS A 90 -4.40 -2.38 9.78
N ARG A 91 -3.52 -3.09 10.49
CA ARG A 91 -2.88 -2.61 11.72
C ARG A 91 -1.97 -1.40 11.48
N LEU A 92 -1.22 -1.37 10.38
CA LEU A 92 -0.39 -0.22 10.02
C LEU A 92 -1.26 1.01 9.70
N LEU A 93 -2.37 0.83 8.97
CA LEU A 93 -3.35 1.88 8.71
C LEU A 93 -3.98 2.43 9.99
N GLU A 94 -4.43 1.56 10.89
CA GLU A 94 -5.01 1.96 12.18
C GLU A 94 -4.02 2.76 13.04
N LYS A 95 -2.72 2.53 12.86
CA LYS A 95 -1.65 3.26 13.54
C LYS A 95 -1.17 4.50 12.78
N GLY A 96 -1.73 4.78 11.59
CA GLY A 96 -1.32 5.91 10.76
C GLY A 96 0.11 5.81 10.24
N VAL A 97 0.64 4.61 10.06
CA VAL A 97 1.99 4.36 9.56
C VAL A 97 1.96 4.34 8.04
N TYR A 98 2.71 5.24 7.40
CA TYR A 98 2.85 5.25 5.96
C TYR A 98 3.76 4.11 5.49
N TYR A 99 3.35 3.44 4.41
CA TYR A 99 4.11 2.33 3.87
C TYR A 99 3.97 2.19 2.35
N VAL A 100 4.96 1.51 1.78
CA VAL A 100 4.92 1.00 0.41
C VAL A 100 5.20 -0.51 0.49
N ALA A 101 4.38 -1.33 -0.16
CA ALA A 101 4.52 -2.78 -0.14
C ALA A 101 4.33 -3.37 -1.54
N GLY A 102 5.39 -3.98 -2.07
CA GLY A 102 5.40 -4.56 -3.41
C GLY A 102 5.07 -3.53 -4.50
N GLU A 103 4.53 -4.01 -5.62
CA GLU A 103 4.35 -3.19 -6.83
C GLU A 103 3.12 -2.26 -6.82
N ASN A 104 2.10 -2.51 -5.99
CA ASN A 104 0.82 -1.79 -6.09
C ASN A 104 0.14 -1.48 -4.75
N ASN A 105 0.83 -1.60 -3.64
CA ASN A 105 0.25 -1.31 -2.33
C ASN A 105 1.03 -0.19 -1.66
N ALA A 106 0.43 0.97 -1.56
CA ALA A 106 1.02 2.09 -0.84
C ALA A 106 -0.04 2.82 -0.02
N TYR A 107 0.35 3.29 1.15
CA TYR A 107 -0.37 4.24 1.95
C TYR A 107 0.55 5.41 2.23
N LEU A 108 0.31 6.53 1.58
CA LEU A 108 1.13 7.74 1.63
C LEU A 108 0.27 8.94 2.07
N PRO A 109 0.88 10.03 2.57
CA PRO A 109 0.13 11.22 2.98
C PRO A 109 -0.78 11.81 1.91
N THR A 110 -0.43 11.62 0.64
CA THR A 110 -1.17 12.08 -0.53
C THR A 110 -2.12 11.05 -1.12
N LEU A 111 -1.96 9.79 -0.78
CA LEU A 111 -2.78 8.69 -1.28
C LEU A 111 -3.67 8.16 -0.15
N LEU A 112 -4.93 8.53 -0.18
CA LEU A 112 -5.99 7.84 0.57
C LEU A 112 -6.32 6.52 -0.16
N THR A 113 -5.33 5.64 -0.30
CA THR A 113 -5.57 4.32 -0.87
C THR A 113 -6.07 3.41 0.24
N THR A 114 -7.35 3.14 0.21
CA THR A 114 -7.87 1.93 0.85
C THR A 114 -7.12 0.75 0.26
N PRO A 115 -6.55 -0.16 1.09
CA PRO A 115 -5.91 -1.35 0.57
C PRO A 115 -6.95 -2.15 -0.21
N SER A 116 -6.90 -2.01 -1.52
CA SER A 116 -7.67 -2.84 -2.41
C SER A 116 -7.13 -4.25 -2.24
N THR A 117 -7.84 -5.06 -1.48
CA THR A 117 -7.74 -6.49 -1.69
C THR A 117 -8.20 -6.73 -3.12
N ARG A 118 -7.27 -6.94 -4.03
CA ARG A 118 -7.60 -7.55 -5.32
C ARG A 118 -8.29 -8.87 -4.99
N ARG A 119 -9.61 -8.85 -4.89
CA ARG A 119 -10.38 -10.07 -5.10
C ARG A 119 -9.89 -10.55 -6.45
N LYS A 120 -9.29 -11.75 -6.49
CA LYS A 120 -9.09 -12.44 -7.76
C LYS A 120 -10.43 -12.33 -8.45
N ALA A 121 -10.49 -11.57 -9.53
CA ALA A 121 -11.69 -11.56 -10.35
C ALA A 121 -11.97 -13.02 -10.61
N ALA A 122 -13.09 -13.52 -10.12
CA ALA A 122 -13.52 -14.86 -10.46
C ALA A 122 -13.55 -14.87 -11.98
N GLY A 123 -12.70 -15.67 -12.61
CA GLY A 123 -12.55 -15.70 -14.07
C GLY A 123 -13.83 -16.13 -14.77
N HIS A 124 -14.89 -16.42 -14.01
CA HIS A 124 -16.20 -16.79 -14.48
C HIS A 124 -17.27 -16.04 -13.72
N LEU A 125 -18.17 -15.40 -14.45
CA LEU A 125 -19.41 -14.87 -13.90
C LEU A 125 -20.21 -16.05 -13.34
N SER A 126 -20.84 -15.86 -12.18
CA SER A 126 -21.84 -16.83 -11.69
C SER A 126 -22.94 -17.01 -12.74
N ALA A 127 -23.64 -18.14 -12.72
CA ALA A 127 -24.76 -18.39 -13.65
C ALA A 127 -25.77 -17.23 -13.62
N CYS A 128 -26.04 -16.68 -12.43
CA CYS A 128 -26.91 -15.53 -12.25
C CYS A 128 -26.35 -14.25 -12.91
N GLY A 129 -25.06 -14.03 -12.77
CA GLY A 129 -24.39 -12.88 -13.41
C GLY A 129 -24.37 -12.99 -14.94
N GLN A 130 -24.18 -14.20 -15.48
CA GLN A 130 -24.29 -14.45 -16.93
C GLN A 130 -25.71 -14.22 -17.44
N TYR A 131 -26.71 -14.67 -16.68
CA TYR A 131 -28.11 -14.49 -17.03
C TYR A 131 -28.51 -12.99 -17.07
N ILE A 132 -28.13 -12.24 -16.04
CA ILE A 132 -28.39 -10.79 -15.99
C ILE A 132 -27.77 -10.08 -17.20
N LEU A 133 -26.52 -10.43 -17.51
CA LEU A 133 -25.79 -9.81 -18.62
C LEU A 133 -26.43 -10.14 -19.97
N LEU A 134 -26.84 -11.39 -20.18
CA LEU A 134 -27.53 -11.86 -21.38
C LEU A 134 -28.91 -11.19 -21.53
N SER A 135 -29.65 -11.08 -20.43
CA SER A 135 -30.99 -10.43 -20.41
C SER A 135 -30.87 -8.97 -20.78
N GLN A 136 -29.85 -8.29 -20.29
CA GLN A 136 -29.60 -6.87 -20.60
C GLN A 136 -29.20 -6.66 -22.06
N VAL A 137 -28.36 -7.55 -22.61
CA VAL A 137 -28.01 -7.53 -24.05
C VAL A 137 -29.23 -7.80 -24.94
N GLN A 138 -30.18 -8.62 -24.48
CA GLN A 138 -31.43 -8.89 -25.18
C GLN A 138 -32.52 -7.82 -24.99
N GLY A 139 -32.21 -6.73 -24.30
CA GLY A 139 -33.15 -5.63 -24.03
C GLY A 139 -34.24 -5.95 -23.02
N LYS A 140 -34.10 -7.03 -22.23
CA LYS A 140 -35.03 -7.36 -21.14
C LYS A 140 -34.65 -6.55 -19.89
N THR A 141 -35.62 -5.87 -19.32
CA THR A 141 -35.44 -5.14 -18.06
C THR A 141 -35.39 -6.12 -16.89
N VAL A 142 -34.30 -6.12 -16.18
CA VAL A 142 -34.06 -6.98 -14.99
C VAL A 142 -34.24 -6.17 -13.69
N GLU A 143 -34.51 -4.88 -13.80
CA GLU A 143 -34.75 -4.00 -12.66
C GLU A 143 -35.96 -4.43 -11.84
N GLY A 144 -35.78 -4.57 -10.52
CA GLY A 144 -36.85 -4.97 -9.59
C GLY A 144 -37.11 -6.48 -9.48
N SER A 145 -36.37 -7.30 -10.24
CA SER A 145 -36.50 -8.76 -10.14
C SER A 145 -35.77 -9.30 -8.90
N THR A 146 -36.45 -10.13 -8.13
CA THR A 146 -35.79 -10.87 -7.03
C THR A 146 -34.96 -12.03 -7.57
N ILE A 147 -33.95 -12.47 -6.81
CA ILE A 147 -33.10 -13.63 -7.17
C ILE A 147 -33.97 -14.88 -7.42
N SER A 148 -35.03 -15.07 -6.63
CA SER A 148 -35.98 -16.19 -6.78
C SER A 148 -36.75 -16.11 -8.11
N ALA A 149 -37.20 -14.93 -8.51
CA ALA A 149 -37.89 -14.74 -9.78
C ALA A 149 -36.99 -14.95 -10.99
N LEU A 150 -35.69 -14.72 -10.85
CA LEU A 150 -34.70 -14.98 -11.89
C LEU A 150 -34.31 -16.45 -12.02
N ALA A 151 -34.58 -17.26 -11.00
CA ALA A 151 -34.27 -18.69 -10.97
C ALA A 151 -35.41 -19.58 -11.59
N GLU A 152 -36.61 -19.01 -11.78
CA GLU A 152 -37.77 -19.69 -12.35
C GLU A 152 -37.94 -19.51 -13.87
N TRP A 153 -36.97 -18.89 -14.54
CA TRP A 153 -37.00 -18.60 -16.00
C TRP A 153 -36.17 -19.64 -16.79
#